data_89be8f52a0948299be8dddd36b3c1c75
#
_entry.id   89be8f52a0948299be8dddd36b3c1c75
#
_cell.length_a   1.000
_cell.length_b   1.000
_cell.length_c   1.000
_cell.angle_alpha   90.00
_cell.angle_beta   90.00
_cell.angle_gamma   90.00
#
_symmetry.space_group_name_H-M   'P 1'
#
loop_
_entity.id
_entity.type
_entity.pdbx_description
1 polymer ?
#
loop_
_entity_poly.entity_id
_entity_poly.type
_entity_poly.pdbx_seq_one_letter_code
_entity_poly.pdbx_strand_id
1 'polypeptide(L)'
;MCLEQRERNGYKNQDIVRFTAYAPLFQNANYTAWKPNLIVFNNHEVYGIPSYHAISLLGKYRGDEVLTVEENVEMCPPVYQGVSGIMCEKEGLEIRNVKINGKTIELSTCIYGEARKNQDTGSYQMYYGGERHRFTGKSKEWNEAFESFITDGGRENNALIWGIFGEEELEEYTFEAEVKMQKDNPVTFSIWNHCPNTDAGCNEPRDTNWTVRSVRNQIWKIENGVSMTRSPHMFEKPLTPEEQTPVTIDYTKYNCYKIVCNHFGYTCYINDKLVDQKRHVLHPLVSAVAVQDREHVYLKAVNVDSHDLDIQIKLDCSVDQDGEVEILQGALQEVNSFECKNKISAMKKEIICGNDFVYHIPAHSVNVIKIKK
;
A
#
# COMPACT_ATOMS: atom_id res chain seq x y z
N MET A 1 7.79 1.40 5.31
CA MET A 1 7.49 2.60 4.52
C MET A 1 6.38 3.48 5.12
N CYS A 2 5.18 2.98 5.44
CA CYS A 2 4.11 3.82 6.01
C CYS A 2 4.37 4.36 7.44
N LEU A 3 5.16 3.68 8.24
CA LEU A 3 5.45 4.06 9.63
C LEU A 3 6.47 5.18 9.73
N GLU A 4 7.52 5.10 8.94
CA GLU A 4 8.58 6.10 8.88
C GLU A 4 8.03 7.46 8.42
N GLN A 5 7.08 7.46 7.49
CA GLN A 5 6.37 8.68 7.10
C GLN A 5 5.48 9.24 8.21
N ARG A 6 4.86 8.37 9.03
CA ARG A 6 4.01 8.82 10.15
C ARG A 6 4.83 9.45 11.28
N GLU A 7 5.96 8.85 11.65
CA GLU A 7 6.86 9.43 12.66
C GLU A 7 7.45 10.76 12.17
N ARG A 8 7.88 10.83 10.91
CA ARG A 8 8.34 12.08 10.30
C ARG A 8 7.27 13.16 10.31
N ASN A 9 6.03 12.83 9.97
CA ASN A 9 4.91 13.76 10.03
C ASN A 9 4.63 14.21 11.48
N GLY A 10 4.90 13.38 12.48
CA GLY A 10 4.84 13.74 13.88
C GLY A 10 5.81 14.87 14.23
N TYR A 11 7.05 14.80 13.74
CA TYR A 11 8.03 15.87 13.96
C TYR A 11 7.69 17.15 13.18
N LYS A 12 7.31 17.06 11.92
CA LYS A 12 6.93 18.21 11.09
C LYS A 12 5.65 18.91 11.57
N ASN A 13 4.78 18.21 12.28
CA ASN A 13 3.50 18.71 12.82
C ASN A 13 3.47 18.69 14.35
N GLN A 14 4.60 18.90 15.01
CA GLN A 14 4.71 18.86 16.49
C GLN A 14 3.86 19.89 17.22
N ASP A 15 3.47 20.96 16.53
CA ASP A 15 2.54 21.98 17.02
C ASP A 15 1.13 21.41 17.26
N ILE A 16 0.75 20.37 16.49
CA ILE A 16 -0.56 19.70 16.54
C ILE A 16 -0.44 18.30 17.14
N VAL A 17 0.55 17.50 16.69
CA VAL A 17 0.72 16.11 17.11
C VAL A 17 1.45 16.03 18.43
N ARG A 18 0.77 15.63 19.50
CA ARG A 18 1.34 15.52 20.85
C ARG A 18 1.76 14.11 21.21
N PHE A 19 1.20 13.12 20.54
CA PHE A 19 1.43 11.70 20.86
C PHE A 19 1.17 10.84 19.63
N THR A 20 2.06 9.86 19.40
CA THR A 20 1.88 8.80 18.41
C THR A 20 2.02 7.46 19.10
N ALA A 21 1.21 6.48 18.72
CA ALA A 21 1.28 5.12 19.23
C ALA A 21 1.18 4.11 18.10
N TYR A 22 1.98 3.07 18.19
CA TYR A 22 1.88 1.92 17.31
C TYR A 22 0.85 0.94 17.85
N ALA A 23 -0.05 0.49 17.00
CA ALA A 23 -1.08 -0.47 17.39
C ALA A 23 -1.24 -1.58 16.34
N PRO A 24 -1.31 -2.85 16.77
CA PRO A 24 -1.07 -3.35 18.11
C PRO A 24 0.42 -3.38 18.48
N LEU A 25 0.72 -3.22 19.77
CA LEU A 25 2.09 -3.17 20.27
C LEU A 25 2.71 -4.56 20.44
N PHE A 26 1.98 -5.49 21.03
CA PHE A 26 2.47 -6.82 21.40
C PHE A 26 1.79 -7.94 20.64
N GLN A 27 2.59 -8.95 20.29
CA GLN A 27 2.14 -10.19 19.69
C GLN A 27 2.68 -11.39 20.46
N ASN A 28 1.79 -12.23 21.00
CA ASN A 28 2.17 -13.56 21.39
C ASN A 28 2.26 -14.44 20.13
N ALA A 29 3.45 -14.99 19.85
CA ALA A 29 3.69 -15.77 18.63
C ALA A 29 2.78 -16.99 18.48
N ASN A 30 2.32 -17.57 19.60
CA ASN A 30 1.48 -18.76 19.63
C ASN A 30 -0.02 -18.44 19.49
N TYR A 31 -0.43 -17.20 19.78
CA TYR A 31 -1.85 -16.82 19.91
C TYR A 31 -2.12 -15.44 19.33
N THR A 32 -1.68 -15.20 18.09
CA THR A 32 -1.91 -13.91 17.47
C THR A 32 -3.12 -13.95 16.53
N ALA A 33 -3.98 -12.94 16.65
CA ALA A 33 -5.08 -12.71 15.74
C ALA A 33 -4.76 -11.67 14.66
N TRP A 34 -3.62 -10.99 14.79
CA TRP A 34 -3.26 -9.86 13.93
C TRP A 34 -1.75 -9.74 13.76
N LYS A 35 -1.29 -9.55 12.51
CA LYS A 35 0.11 -9.26 12.15
C LYS A 35 0.14 -8.09 11.15
N PRO A 36 1.19 -7.27 11.13
CA PRO A 36 2.34 -7.27 12.03
C PRO A 36 2.08 -6.50 13.34
N ASN A 37 2.72 -6.93 14.42
CA ASN A 37 2.77 -6.21 15.69
C ASN A 37 4.22 -5.80 15.99
N LEU A 38 4.43 -4.76 16.77
CA LEU A 38 5.74 -4.15 16.95
C LEU A 38 6.74 -5.05 17.65
N ILE A 39 6.28 -5.76 18.69
CA ILE A 39 7.08 -6.62 19.56
C ILE A 39 6.46 -8.01 19.58
N VAL A 40 7.24 -9.01 19.21
CA VAL A 40 6.84 -10.41 19.17
C VAL A 40 7.48 -11.16 20.34
N PHE A 41 6.69 -11.91 21.08
CA PHE A 41 7.17 -12.69 22.21
C PHE A 41 6.54 -14.09 22.28
N ASN A 42 7.21 -15.00 22.98
CA ASN A 42 6.69 -16.27 23.44
C ASN A 42 6.99 -16.41 24.94
N ASN A 43 6.89 -17.62 25.51
CA ASN A 43 7.14 -17.85 26.94
C ASN A 43 8.60 -17.64 27.36
N HIS A 44 9.54 -17.54 26.44
CA HIS A 44 10.98 -17.55 26.72
C HIS A 44 11.74 -16.39 26.10
N GLU A 45 11.22 -15.83 25.01
CA GLU A 45 11.97 -14.92 24.16
C GLU A 45 11.10 -13.79 23.63
N VAL A 46 11.77 -12.71 23.24
CA VAL A 46 11.16 -11.52 22.66
C VAL A 46 12.08 -10.93 21.60
N TYR A 47 11.49 -10.36 20.53
CA TYR A 47 12.21 -9.54 19.58
C TYR A 47 11.32 -8.40 19.06
N GLY A 48 11.95 -7.31 18.58
CA GLY A 48 11.29 -6.24 17.85
C GLY A 48 11.35 -6.50 16.34
N ILE A 49 10.26 -6.23 15.64
CA ILE A 49 10.30 -6.20 14.16
C ILE A 49 11.10 -4.98 13.65
N PRO A 50 11.49 -4.89 12.37
CA PRO A 50 12.25 -3.74 11.86
C PRO A 50 11.63 -2.38 12.22
N SER A 51 10.30 -2.25 12.21
CA SER A 51 9.60 -1.02 12.62
C SER A 51 9.83 -0.64 14.09
N TYR A 52 10.02 -1.63 14.98
CA TYR A 52 10.40 -1.35 16.37
C TYR A 52 11.77 -0.65 16.44
N HIS A 53 12.73 -1.15 15.69
CA HIS A 53 14.07 -0.58 15.65
C HIS A 53 14.08 0.82 15.03
N ALA A 54 13.27 1.05 13.98
CA ALA A 54 13.11 2.37 13.36
C ALA A 54 12.52 3.39 14.34
N ILE A 55 11.41 3.06 15.01
CA ILE A 55 10.77 3.94 16.01
C ILE A 55 11.71 4.20 17.19
N SER A 56 12.40 3.16 17.68
CA SER A 56 13.37 3.27 18.76
C SER A 56 14.53 4.20 18.39
N LEU A 57 15.08 4.05 17.18
CA LEU A 57 16.16 4.88 16.66
C LEU A 57 15.74 6.34 16.54
N LEU A 58 14.61 6.62 15.92
CA LEU A 58 14.09 7.98 15.77
C LEU A 58 13.73 8.61 17.13
N GLY A 59 13.17 7.82 18.06
CA GLY A 59 12.79 8.28 19.39
C GLY A 59 13.97 8.54 20.32
N LYS A 60 15.09 7.84 20.15
CA LYS A 60 16.31 8.00 20.93
C LYS A 60 16.91 9.42 20.83
N TYR A 61 16.81 10.03 19.66
CA TYR A 61 17.39 11.33 19.32
C TYR A 61 16.34 12.41 19.17
N ARG A 62 15.60 12.69 20.23
CA ARG A 62 14.44 13.61 20.17
C ARG A 62 14.84 15.08 19.98
N GLY A 63 15.93 15.52 20.61
CA GLY A 63 16.27 16.94 20.70
C GLY A 63 15.25 17.76 21.55
N ASP A 64 15.50 19.04 21.69
CA ASP A 64 14.65 20.00 22.41
C ASP A 64 13.87 20.89 21.43
N GLU A 65 14.38 21.07 20.23
CA GLU A 65 13.85 21.96 19.21
C GLU A 65 13.90 21.27 17.82
N VAL A 66 12.87 21.49 17.02
CA VAL A 66 12.83 21.08 15.61
C VAL A 66 13.33 22.22 14.74
N LEU A 67 14.31 21.90 13.89
CA LEU A 67 14.89 22.84 12.95
C LEU A 67 14.14 22.84 11.62
N THR A 68 14.15 23.99 10.93
CA THR A 68 13.66 24.06 9.56
C THR A 68 14.62 23.32 8.63
N VAL A 69 14.08 22.43 7.79
CA VAL A 69 14.82 21.72 6.77
C VAL A 69 14.24 22.10 5.41
N GLU A 70 15.09 22.62 4.54
CA GLU A 70 14.78 22.83 3.13
C GLU A 70 15.25 21.61 2.34
N GLU A 71 14.32 20.86 1.76
CA GLU A 71 14.59 19.67 0.98
C GLU A 71 14.58 20.01 -0.52
N ASN A 72 15.71 19.85 -1.18
CA ASN A 72 15.82 19.89 -2.66
C ASN A 72 16.22 18.51 -3.17
N VAL A 73 15.26 17.60 -3.13
CA VAL A 73 15.43 16.18 -3.50
C VAL A 73 14.49 15.79 -4.62
N GLU A 74 14.89 14.78 -5.36
CA GLU A 74 14.06 14.21 -6.41
C GLU A 74 12.76 13.66 -5.83
N MET A 75 11.65 13.94 -6.51
CA MET A 75 10.32 13.45 -6.17
C MET A 75 9.99 12.23 -7.01
N CYS A 76 9.62 11.15 -6.36
CA CYS A 76 9.26 9.90 -7.02
C CYS A 76 7.79 9.51 -6.81
N PRO A 77 7.19 8.79 -7.74
CA PRO A 77 5.89 8.17 -7.55
C PRO A 77 5.99 6.98 -6.60
N PRO A 78 4.90 6.64 -5.88
CA PRO A 78 4.82 5.37 -5.17
C PRO A 78 4.84 4.21 -6.17
N VAL A 79 5.51 3.13 -5.83
CA VAL A 79 5.47 1.90 -6.62
C VAL A 79 4.23 1.11 -6.24
N TYR A 80 3.39 0.83 -7.23
CA TYR A 80 2.26 -0.09 -7.14
C TYR A 80 2.51 -1.26 -8.09
N GLN A 81 2.21 -2.46 -7.65
CA GLN A 81 2.36 -3.69 -8.40
C GLN A 81 1.16 -4.60 -8.15
N GLY A 82 0.67 -5.29 -9.16
CA GLY A 82 -0.43 -6.23 -8.98
C GLY A 82 -1.18 -6.55 -10.27
N VAL A 83 -2.27 -7.30 -10.10
CA VAL A 83 -3.19 -7.71 -11.16
C VAL A 83 -4.43 -6.82 -11.21
N SER A 84 -5.21 -6.93 -12.29
CA SER A 84 -6.48 -6.20 -12.43
C SER A 84 -7.68 -7.07 -12.09
N GLY A 85 -8.75 -6.43 -11.64
CA GLY A 85 -10.01 -7.09 -11.38
C GLY A 85 -11.22 -6.23 -11.72
N ILE A 86 -12.36 -6.88 -11.82
CA ILE A 86 -13.66 -6.23 -12.03
C ILE A 86 -14.60 -6.68 -10.92
N MET A 87 -15.21 -5.72 -10.24
CA MET A 87 -16.16 -5.94 -9.17
C MET A 87 -17.54 -5.42 -9.55
N CYS A 88 -18.59 -6.08 -9.09
CA CYS A 88 -19.97 -5.59 -9.17
C CYS A 88 -20.71 -5.88 -7.88
N GLU A 89 -21.79 -5.12 -7.63
CA GLU A 89 -22.62 -5.24 -6.43
C GLU A 89 -23.80 -6.20 -6.63
N LYS A 90 -24.18 -6.46 -7.89
CA LYS A 90 -25.30 -7.35 -8.23
C LYS A 90 -24.88 -8.35 -9.30
N GLU A 91 -25.63 -9.46 -9.36
CA GLU A 91 -25.48 -10.46 -10.40
C GLU A 91 -25.78 -9.92 -11.81
N GLY A 92 -25.31 -10.64 -12.82
CA GLY A 92 -25.66 -10.39 -14.21
C GLY A 92 -24.73 -9.44 -14.96
N LEU A 93 -23.61 -9.02 -14.35
CA LEU A 93 -22.55 -8.35 -15.10
C LEU A 93 -21.97 -9.31 -16.12
N GLU A 94 -21.90 -8.88 -17.39
CA GLU A 94 -21.29 -9.65 -18.46
C GLU A 94 -19.95 -9.03 -18.86
N ILE A 95 -18.89 -9.85 -18.92
CA ILE A 95 -17.50 -9.44 -19.23
C ILE A 95 -16.96 -10.32 -20.35
N ARG A 96 -16.31 -9.74 -21.34
CA ARG A 96 -15.62 -10.47 -22.41
C ARG A 96 -14.41 -9.70 -22.92
N ASN A 97 -13.61 -10.33 -23.80
CA ASN A 97 -12.48 -9.73 -24.49
C ASN A 97 -11.50 -9.03 -23.52
N VAL A 98 -11.24 -9.64 -22.37
CA VAL A 98 -10.30 -9.10 -21.40
C VAL A 98 -8.88 -9.23 -21.93
N LYS A 99 -8.13 -8.13 -21.89
CA LYS A 99 -6.74 -8.07 -22.35
C LYS A 99 -5.87 -7.34 -21.33
N ILE A 100 -4.64 -7.80 -21.21
CA ILE A 100 -3.56 -7.08 -20.54
C ILE A 100 -2.41 -6.92 -21.53
N ASN A 101 -1.98 -5.70 -21.78
CA ASN A 101 -0.95 -5.36 -22.77
C ASN A 101 -1.26 -5.96 -24.16
N GLY A 102 -2.54 -5.93 -24.58
CA GLY A 102 -3.03 -6.44 -25.85
C GLY A 102 -3.17 -7.96 -25.93
N LYS A 103 -2.72 -8.73 -24.93
CA LYS A 103 -2.88 -10.18 -24.87
C LYS A 103 -4.19 -10.54 -24.19
N THR A 104 -4.95 -11.47 -24.77
CA THR A 104 -6.17 -12.00 -24.16
C THR A 104 -5.83 -12.76 -22.88
N ILE A 105 -6.54 -12.42 -21.80
CA ILE A 105 -6.35 -12.98 -20.47
C ILE A 105 -7.66 -13.62 -20.01
N GLU A 106 -7.53 -14.79 -19.42
CA GLU A 106 -8.64 -15.50 -18.79
C GLU A 106 -8.83 -15.04 -17.33
N LEU A 107 -10.02 -15.30 -16.81
CA LEU A 107 -10.30 -15.12 -15.39
C LEU A 107 -9.45 -16.11 -14.58
N SER A 108 -8.64 -15.60 -13.64
CA SER A 108 -7.81 -16.44 -12.78
C SER A 108 -8.56 -16.92 -11.54
N THR A 109 -9.37 -16.04 -10.94
CA THR A 109 -10.19 -16.38 -9.77
C THR A 109 -11.39 -15.46 -9.64
N CYS A 110 -12.39 -15.91 -8.87
CA CYS A 110 -13.52 -15.08 -8.48
C CYS A 110 -13.67 -15.13 -6.95
N ILE A 111 -13.77 -13.96 -6.35
CA ILE A 111 -13.89 -13.79 -4.91
C ILE A 111 -15.32 -13.33 -4.60
N TYR A 112 -15.93 -13.90 -3.54
CA TYR A 112 -17.31 -13.62 -3.12
C TYR A 112 -18.40 -13.95 -4.14
N GLY A 113 -18.08 -14.77 -5.12
CA GLY A 113 -19.00 -15.18 -6.13
C GLY A 113 -18.40 -16.19 -7.08
N GLU A 114 -19.09 -16.42 -8.17
CA GLU A 114 -18.62 -17.24 -9.28
C GLU A 114 -18.79 -16.50 -10.60
N ALA A 115 -17.93 -16.79 -11.54
CA ALA A 115 -18.05 -16.34 -12.92
C ALA A 115 -18.26 -17.56 -13.83
N ARG A 116 -19.35 -17.57 -14.56
CA ARG A 116 -19.68 -18.62 -15.52
C ARG A 116 -19.32 -18.19 -16.92
N LYS A 117 -18.43 -18.95 -17.56
CA LYS A 117 -18.03 -18.70 -18.94
C LYS A 117 -19.06 -19.27 -19.89
N ASN A 118 -19.62 -18.45 -20.75
CA ASN A 118 -20.42 -18.88 -21.88
C ASN A 118 -19.48 -19.38 -22.98
N GLN A 119 -19.60 -20.67 -23.32
CA GLN A 119 -18.69 -21.33 -24.29
C GLN A 119 -18.86 -20.82 -25.72
N ASP A 120 -20.05 -20.34 -26.08
CA ASP A 120 -20.35 -19.86 -27.43
C ASP A 120 -19.82 -18.42 -27.68
N THR A 121 -19.92 -17.57 -26.66
CA THR A 121 -19.55 -16.14 -26.76
C THR A 121 -18.21 -15.81 -26.13
N GLY A 122 -17.66 -16.70 -25.30
CA GLY A 122 -16.46 -16.47 -24.51
C GLY A 122 -16.64 -15.43 -23.39
N SER A 123 -17.88 -14.96 -23.17
CA SER A 123 -18.17 -13.99 -22.09
C SER A 123 -18.27 -14.68 -20.74
N TYR A 124 -17.85 -13.94 -19.69
CA TYR A 124 -18.10 -14.33 -18.30
C TYR A 124 -19.34 -13.60 -17.79
N GLN A 125 -20.17 -14.31 -17.06
CA GLN A 125 -21.30 -13.74 -16.33
C GLN A 125 -21.10 -13.92 -14.83
N MET A 126 -21.21 -12.85 -14.06
CA MET A 126 -20.94 -12.80 -12.64
C MET A 126 -22.17 -13.13 -11.83
N TYR A 127 -22.04 -14.03 -10.85
CA TYR A 127 -23.12 -14.49 -9.95
C TYR A 127 -22.64 -14.46 -8.50
N TYR A 128 -23.57 -14.28 -7.57
CA TYR A 128 -23.32 -14.63 -6.18
C TYR A 128 -23.06 -16.13 -6.07
N GLY A 129 -22.00 -16.52 -5.39
CA GLY A 129 -21.81 -17.92 -5.05
C GLY A 129 -22.93 -18.38 -4.12
N GLY A 130 -23.44 -19.61 -4.32
CA GLY A 130 -24.53 -20.19 -3.53
C GLY A 130 -24.19 -20.39 -2.04
N GLU A 131 -22.95 -20.35 -1.69
CA GLU A 131 -22.41 -20.16 -0.34
C GLU A 131 -21.58 -18.87 -0.42
N ARG A 132 -21.98 -17.87 0.34
CA ARG A 132 -21.48 -16.47 0.31
C ARG A 132 -19.99 -16.33 0.59
N HIS A 133 -19.09 -17.20 0.40
CA HIS A 133 -17.71 -17.07 0.83
C HIS A 133 -16.79 -18.11 0.20
N ARG A 134 -16.47 -17.99 -1.10
CA ARG A 134 -15.47 -18.92 -1.62
C ARG A 134 -14.27 -18.20 -2.18
N PHE A 135 -13.25 -18.19 -1.37
CA PHE A 135 -11.92 -18.40 -1.89
C PHE A 135 -11.86 -19.86 -2.37
N THR A 136 -11.93 -20.09 -3.64
CA THR A 136 -11.73 -21.42 -4.20
C THR A 136 -10.35 -21.90 -3.81
N GLY A 137 -10.29 -22.91 -2.95
CA GLY A 137 -9.05 -23.61 -2.59
C GLY A 137 -8.62 -23.62 -1.13
N LYS A 138 -9.37 -22.99 -0.18
CA LYS A 138 -8.95 -22.95 1.23
C LYS A 138 -9.94 -23.58 2.20
N SER A 139 -9.46 -23.87 3.42
CA SER A 139 -10.14 -24.71 4.40
C SER A 139 -11.48 -24.13 4.90
N LYS A 140 -12.35 -25.02 5.41
CA LYS A 140 -13.64 -24.67 6.01
C LYS A 140 -13.51 -23.65 7.16
N GLU A 141 -12.50 -23.80 8.00
CA GLU A 141 -12.21 -22.93 9.14
C GLU A 141 -11.90 -21.49 8.70
N TRP A 142 -11.31 -21.32 7.54
CA TRP A 142 -11.01 -20.05 6.96
C TRP A 142 -12.28 -19.30 6.54
N ASN A 143 -13.21 -20.00 5.93
CA ASN A 143 -14.50 -19.44 5.53
C ASN A 143 -15.33 -19.01 6.75
N GLU A 144 -15.35 -19.81 7.82
CA GLU A 144 -16.06 -19.52 9.06
C GLU A 144 -15.49 -18.28 9.78
N ALA A 145 -14.16 -18.14 9.85
CA ALA A 145 -13.53 -16.97 10.46
C ALA A 145 -13.81 -15.67 9.68
N PHE A 146 -13.94 -15.78 8.37
CA PHE A 146 -14.25 -14.66 7.50
C PHE A 146 -15.73 -14.25 7.56
N GLU A 147 -16.64 -15.22 7.66
CA GLU A 147 -18.09 -14.98 7.86
C GLU A 147 -18.33 -14.18 9.13
N SER A 148 -17.70 -14.55 10.25
CA SER A 148 -17.84 -13.83 11.51
C SER A 148 -17.38 -12.38 11.41
N PHE A 149 -16.36 -12.10 10.63
CA PHE A 149 -15.85 -10.74 10.44
C PHE A 149 -16.78 -9.85 9.62
N ILE A 150 -17.49 -10.41 8.64
CA ILE A 150 -18.47 -9.66 7.82
C ILE A 150 -19.77 -9.45 8.58
N THR A 151 -20.24 -10.43 9.32
CA THR A 151 -21.48 -10.38 10.08
C THR A 151 -21.40 -9.48 11.30
N ASP A 152 -20.29 -9.51 12.04
CA ASP A 152 -20.07 -8.66 13.22
C ASP A 152 -19.90 -7.17 12.87
N GLY A 153 -19.56 -6.85 11.61
CA GLY A 153 -19.35 -5.48 11.15
C GLY A 153 -20.61 -4.72 10.73
N GLY A 154 -21.80 -5.29 10.84
CA GLY A 154 -23.06 -4.62 10.47
C GLY A 154 -23.22 -4.29 8.98
N ARG A 155 -22.45 -4.96 8.10
CA ARG A 155 -22.48 -4.77 6.65
C ARG A 155 -23.24 -5.89 5.95
N GLU A 156 -24.53 -6.02 6.26
CA GLU A 156 -25.37 -7.08 5.71
C GLU A 156 -25.58 -7.02 4.19
N ASN A 157 -25.16 -5.98 3.47
CA ASN A 157 -25.65 -5.75 2.10
C ASN A 157 -24.64 -5.34 1.03
N ASN A 158 -23.32 -5.48 1.24
CA ASN A 158 -22.36 -5.11 0.21
C ASN A 158 -21.40 -6.26 -0.13
N ALA A 159 -21.95 -7.44 -0.39
CA ALA A 159 -21.16 -8.51 -1.01
C ALA A 159 -20.80 -8.09 -2.44
N LEU A 160 -19.55 -7.77 -2.67
CA LEU A 160 -19.03 -7.51 -4.01
C LEU A 160 -18.67 -8.84 -4.66
N ILE A 161 -19.12 -9.08 -5.88
CA ILE A 161 -18.63 -10.17 -6.72
C ILE A 161 -17.37 -9.64 -7.41
N TRP A 162 -16.24 -10.31 -7.22
CA TRP A 162 -14.96 -9.81 -7.69
C TRP A 162 -14.22 -10.83 -8.54
N GLY A 163 -14.16 -10.60 -9.85
CA GLY A 163 -13.36 -11.37 -10.78
C GLY A 163 -11.96 -10.77 -10.94
N ILE A 164 -10.92 -11.60 -10.81
CA ILE A 164 -9.52 -11.22 -11.01
C ILE A 164 -9.01 -11.83 -12.30
N PHE A 165 -8.34 -11.04 -13.11
CA PHE A 165 -7.81 -11.42 -14.41
C PHE A 165 -6.29 -11.35 -14.41
N GLY A 166 -5.65 -12.44 -14.90
CA GLY A 166 -4.21 -12.59 -14.92
C GLY A 166 -3.62 -13.04 -13.57
N GLU A 167 -2.38 -13.46 -13.60
CA GLU A 167 -1.63 -13.97 -12.45
C GLU A 167 -0.32 -13.21 -12.25
N GLU A 168 0.14 -12.48 -13.25
CA GLU A 168 1.38 -11.72 -13.23
C GLU A 168 1.13 -10.35 -12.59
N GLU A 169 1.88 -10.05 -11.54
CA GLU A 169 1.86 -8.75 -10.89
C GLU A 169 2.70 -7.75 -11.70
N LEU A 170 2.05 -6.75 -12.27
CA LEU A 170 2.65 -5.74 -13.14
C LEU A 170 2.61 -4.36 -12.49
N GLU A 171 3.65 -3.57 -12.71
CA GLU A 171 3.72 -2.16 -12.31
C GLU A 171 3.08 -1.25 -13.35
N GLU A 172 3.42 -1.45 -14.60
CA GLU A 172 2.89 -0.69 -15.72
C GLU A 172 2.18 -1.62 -16.70
N TYR A 173 0.95 -1.31 -17.03
CA TYR A 173 0.17 -2.12 -17.96
C TYR A 173 -1.04 -1.37 -18.52
N THR A 174 -1.58 -1.93 -19.60
CA THR A 174 -2.89 -1.55 -20.13
C THR A 174 -3.84 -2.71 -19.88
N PHE A 175 -4.94 -2.45 -19.17
CA PHE A 175 -6.06 -3.37 -18.99
C PHE A 175 -7.21 -2.95 -19.90
N GLU A 176 -7.79 -3.89 -20.63
CA GLU A 176 -8.95 -3.66 -21.48
C GLU A 176 -9.99 -4.75 -21.26
N ALA A 177 -11.25 -4.37 -21.20
CA ALA A 177 -12.37 -5.32 -21.11
C ALA A 177 -13.61 -4.75 -21.79
N GLU A 178 -14.37 -5.60 -22.45
CA GLU A 178 -15.73 -5.27 -22.86
C GLU A 178 -16.71 -5.71 -21.80
N VAL A 179 -17.45 -4.75 -21.22
CA VAL A 179 -18.39 -5.00 -20.15
C VAL A 179 -19.79 -4.49 -20.54
N LYS A 180 -20.78 -5.35 -20.34
CA LYS A 180 -22.19 -4.98 -20.40
C LYS A 180 -22.73 -4.93 -19.00
N MET A 181 -22.96 -3.72 -18.51
CA MET A 181 -23.44 -3.45 -17.16
C MET A 181 -24.93 -3.11 -17.15
N GLN A 182 -25.58 -3.36 -16.04
CA GLN A 182 -26.93 -2.90 -15.78
C GLN A 182 -26.88 -1.51 -15.15
N LYS A 183 -27.90 -0.69 -15.40
CA LYS A 183 -27.92 0.72 -14.96
C LYS A 183 -27.80 0.87 -13.44
N ASP A 184 -28.38 -0.06 -12.68
CA ASP A 184 -28.43 -0.07 -11.22
C ASP A 184 -27.40 -1.01 -10.58
N ASN A 185 -26.41 -1.48 -11.35
CA ASN A 185 -25.33 -2.35 -10.89
C ASN A 185 -23.99 -1.62 -11.05
N PRO A 186 -23.47 -0.99 -10.01
CA PRO A 186 -22.16 -0.34 -10.07
C PRO A 186 -21.05 -1.31 -10.48
N VAL A 187 -20.16 -0.86 -11.33
CA VAL A 187 -18.97 -1.61 -11.75
C VAL A 187 -17.72 -0.91 -11.25
N THR A 188 -16.85 -1.67 -10.61
CA THR A 188 -15.59 -1.16 -10.10
C THR A 188 -14.43 -1.96 -10.71
N PHE A 189 -13.52 -1.28 -11.37
CA PHE A 189 -12.25 -1.84 -11.81
C PHE A 189 -11.25 -1.66 -10.68
N SER A 190 -10.66 -2.76 -10.23
CA SER A 190 -9.60 -2.73 -9.24
C SER A 190 -8.24 -2.86 -9.93
N ILE A 191 -7.29 -2.05 -9.52
CA ILE A 191 -6.02 -1.82 -10.19
C ILE A 191 -4.90 -2.14 -9.20
N TRP A 192 -3.85 -2.86 -9.64
CA TRP A 192 -2.73 -3.31 -8.80
C TRP A 192 -3.14 -4.13 -7.59
N ASN A 193 -4.00 -5.11 -7.81
CA ASN A 193 -4.37 -6.05 -6.76
C ASN A 193 -3.23 -7.05 -6.51
N HIS A 194 -2.94 -7.36 -5.26
CA HIS A 194 -2.14 -8.54 -4.98
C HIS A 194 -2.94 -9.80 -5.31
N CYS A 195 -2.32 -10.72 -6.06
CA CYS A 195 -2.97 -11.97 -6.42
C CYS A 195 -3.25 -12.81 -5.16
N PRO A 196 -4.51 -13.13 -4.84
CA PRO A 196 -4.83 -13.92 -3.65
C PRO A 196 -4.35 -15.38 -3.73
N ASN A 197 -3.91 -15.85 -4.89
CA ASN A 197 -3.42 -17.20 -5.13
C ASN A 197 -1.91 -17.36 -4.96
N THR A 198 -1.17 -16.30 -4.72
CA THR A 198 0.24 -16.46 -4.39
C THR A 198 0.33 -17.06 -2.99
N ASP A 199 1.02 -18.20 -2.87
CA ASP A 199 1.29 -18.88 -1.60
C ASP A 199 2.12 -18.04 -0.60
N ALA A 200 2.45 -16.81 -0.98
CA ALA A 200 3.18 -15.87 -0.18
C ALA A 200 2.34 -15.38 1.01
N GLY A 201 2.32 -16.16 2.06
CA GLY A 201 1.93 -15.72 3.39
C GLY A 201 0.46 -15.89 3.79
N CYS A 202 -0.40 -16.45 2.95
CA CYS A 202 -1.80 -16.70 3.31
C CYS A 202 -2.06 -18.12 3.86
N ASN A 203 -1.07 -18.74 4.50
CA ASN A 203 -1.22 -20.09 5.03
C ASN A 203 -1.98 -20.15 6.35
N GLU A 204 -2.36 -19.03 6.94
CA GLU A 204 -3.15 -19.02 8.16
C GLU A 204 -4.50 -18.33 7.96
N PRO A 205 -5.58 -18.86 8.51
CA PRO A 205 -6.93 -18.28 8.42
C PRO A 205 -7.01 -16.81 8.87
N ARG A 206 -6.08 -16.38 9.71
CA ARG A 206 -6.00 -15.03 10.28
C ARG A 206 -5.24 -14.00 9.43
N ASP A 207 -4.46 -14.44 8.47
CA ASP A 207 -3.79 -13.56 7.49
C ASP A 207 -4.75 -13.07 6.39
N THR A 208 -5.94 -13.61 6.33
CA THR A 208 -7.00 -13.30 5.38
C THR A 208 -7.56 -11.89 5.47
N ASN A 209 -7.42 -11.26 6.61
CA ASN A 209 -7.64 -9.81 6.71
C ASN A 209 -6.78 -9.02 5.72
N TRP A 210 -5.72 -9.59 5.22
CA TRP A 210 -4.85 -9.01 4.21
C TRP A 210 -5.42 -9.08 2.81
N THR A 211 -6.04 -10.17 2.44
CA THR A 211 -6.62 -10.32 1.09
C THR A 211 -7.81 -9.39 0.88
N VAL A 212 -8.56 -9.14 1.92
CA VAL A 212 -9.65 -8.16 1.91
C VAL A 212 -9.14 -6.73 2.10
N ARG A 213 -7.99 -6.58 2.78
CA ARG A 213 -7.33 -5.29 3.02
C ARG A 213 -6.19 -4.97 2.06
N SER A 214 -5.75 -5.90 1.27
CA SER A 214 -4.93 -5.62 0.08
C SER A 214 -5.71 -4.80 -0.96
N VAL A 215 -6.92 -4.45 -0.62
CA VAL A 215 -7.69 -3.34 -1.18
C VAL A 215 -7.01 -1.98 -0.94
N ARG A 216 -5.72 -1.91 -0.76
CA ARG A 216 -4.93 -0.67 -1.01
C ARG A 216 -4.74 -0.44 -2.50
N ASN A 217 -5.55 -1.07 -3.28
CA ASN A 217 -5.62 -0.97 -4.70
C ASN A 217 -6.24 0.36 -5.09
N GLN A 218 -5.80 0.88 -6.18
CA GLN A 218 -6.51 1.96 -6.82
C GLN A 218 -7.79 1.39 -7.43
N ILE A 219 -8.84 2.17 -7.47
CA ILE A 219 -10.10 1.78 -8.11
C ILE A 219 -10.59 2.84 -9.08
N TRP A 220 -11.28 2.35 -10.11
CA TRP A 220 -12.12 3.14 -10.99
C TRP A 220 -13.54 2.60 -10.93
N LYS A 221 -14.47 3.39 -10.38
CA LYS A 221 -15.88 3.00 -10.23
C LYS A 221 -16.77 3.77 -11.21
N ILE A 222 -17.74 3.07 -11.76
CA ILE A 222 -18.78 3.65 -12.58
C ILE A 222 -20.13 3.31 -11.94
N GLU A 223 -20.88 4.35 -11.61
CA GLU A 223 -22.17 4.23 -10.93
C GLU A 223 -23.13 5.33 -11.39
N ASN A 224 -24.34 4.98 -11.76
CA ASN A 224 -25.41 5.92 -12.13
C ASN A 224 -24.99 6.98 -13.17
N GLY A 225 -24.15 6.61 -14.15
CA GLY A 225 -23.64 7.54 -15.16
C GLY A 225 -22.56 8.49 -14.65
N VAL A 226 -21.90 8.15 -13.57
CA VAL A 226 -20.77 8.88 -13.00
C VAL A 226 -19.54 7.98 -12.96
N SER A 227 -18.40 8.52 -13.41
CA SER A 227 -17.08 7.93 -13.27
C SER A 227 -16.35 8.55 -12.08
N MET A 228 -15.64 7.75 -11.33
CA MET A 228 -14.85 8.19 -10.20
C MET A 228 -13.61 7.32 -9.99
N THR A 229 -12.48 7.96 -9.70
CA THR A 229 -11.21 7.31 -9.39
C THR A 229 -10.79 7.59 -7.96
N ARG A 230 -10.38 6.59 -7.21
CA ARG A 230 -9.88 6.78 -5.84
C ARG A 230 -9.01 5.62 -5.36
N SER A 231 -8.31 5.88 -4.27
CA SER A 231 -7.73 4.82 -3.44
C SER A 231 -8.79 4.34 -2.48
N PRO A 232 -9.08 3.04 -2.40
CA PRO A 232 -10.04 2.52 -1.46
C PRO A 232 -9.56 2.70 -0.03
N HIS A 233 -10.38 3.33 0.79
CA HIS A 233 -10.20 3.42 2.23
C HIS A 233 -11.45 2.89 2.92
N MET A 234 -11.27 2.19 4.04
CA MET A 234 -12.39 1.66 4.82
C MET A 234 -13.34 2.76 5.35
N PHE A 235 -12.85 4.00 5.46
CA PHE A 235 -13.61 5.16 5.95
C PHE A 235 -13.61 6.24 4.86
N GLU A 236 -14.35 5.97 3.80
CA GLU A 236 -14.40 6.91 2.68
C GLU A 236 -15.24 8.13 3.03
N LYS A 237 -14.66 9.30 2.83
CA LYS A 237 -15.44 10.53 2.78
C LYS A 237 -16.32 10.50 1.54
N PRO A 238 -17.53 11.07 1.59
CA PRO A 238 -18.33 11.30 0.38
C PRO A 238 -17.47 12.04 -0.65
N LEU A 239 -17.62 11.65 -1.92
CA LEU A 239 -16.95 12.34 -3.02
C LEU A 239 -17.50 13.74 -3.16
N THR A 240 -16.62 14.70 -3.40
CA THR A 240 -17.03 16.03 -3.81
C THR A 240 -17.55 16.01 -5.26
N PRO A 241 -18.37 16.98 -5.69
CA PRO A 241 -18.83 17.05 -7.08
C PRO A 241 -17.66 17.10 -8.10
N GLU A 242 -16.53 17.70 -7.73
CA GLU A 242 -15.34 17.82 -8.58
C GLU A 242 -14.60 16.47 -8.77
N GLU A 243 -14.82 15.52 -7.88
CA GLU A 243 -14.26 14.16 -7.95
C GLU A 243 -15.15 13.21 -8.78
N GLN A 244 -16.22 13.73 -9.39
CA GLN A 244 -17.21 12.98 -10.13
C GLN A 244 -17.26 13.45 -11.58
N THR A 245 -17.00 12.53 -12.51
CA THR A 245 -17.06 12.84 -13.95
C THR A 245 -18.29 12.22 -14.58
N PRO A 246 -19.25 13.00 -15.13
CA PRO A 246 -20.40 12.46 -15.82
C PRO A 246 -19.98 11.66 -17.07
N VAL A 247 -20.53 10.44 -17.22
CA VAL A 247 -20.27 9.55 -18.36
C VAL A 247 -21.58 9.05 -18.97
N THR A 248 -21.54 8.82 -20.28
CA THR A 248 -22.65 8.22 -21.01
C THR A 248 -22.35 6.75 -21.26
N ILE A 249 -23.18 5.87 -20.74
CA ILE A 249 -23.09 4.42 -20.92
C ILE A 249 -24.30 3.92 -21.71
N ASP A 250 -24.06 3.13 -22.73
CA ASP A 250 -25.11 2.39 -23.40
C ASP A 250 -25.29 1.03 -22.72
N TYR A 251 -26.26 0.92 -21.83
CA TYR A 251 -26.54 -0.29 -21.06
C TYR A 251 -27.11 -1.45 -21.90
N THR A 252 -27.43 -1.21 -23.17
CA THR A 252 -28.00 -2.25 -24.06
C THR A 252 -26.92 -3.11 -24.72
N LYS A 253 -25.68 -2.66 -24.71
CA LYS A 253 -24.53 -3.32 -25.39
C LYS A 253 -23.29 -3.37 -24.50
N TYR A 254 -22.28 -4.09 -24.99
CA TYR A 254 -20.95 -4.05 -24.43
C TYR A 254 -20.30 -2.70 -24.71
N ASN A 255 -19.72 -2.10 -23.69
CA ASN A 255 -18.83 -0.94 -23.84
C ASN A 255 -17.39 -1.39 -23.56
N CYS A 256 -16.44 -0.81 -24.26
CA CYS A 256 -15.03 -1.06 -24.05
C CYS A 256 -14.51 -0.16 -22.93
N TYR A 257 -13.96 -0.75 -21.90
CA TYR A 257 -13.30 -0.09 -20.77
C TYR A 257 -11.81 -0.35 -20.86
N LYS A 258 -11.04 0.72 -20.78
CA LYS A 258 -9.58 0.64 -20.87
C LYS A 258 -8.95 1.46 -19.76
N ILE A 259 -7.94 0.90 -19.11
CA ILE A 259 -7.15 1.54 -18.08
C ILE A 259 -5.69 1.45 -18.48
N VAL A 260 -5.02 2.59 -18.54
CA VAL A 260 -3.59 2.67 -18.77
C VAL A 260 -2.91 3.03 -17.47
N CYS A 261 -2.12 2.11 -16.95
CA CYS A 261 -1.41 2.21 -15.68
C CYS A 261 0.07 2.50 -15.92
N ASN A 262 0.63 3.45 -15.20
CA ASN A 262 2.05 3.74 -15.16
C ASN A 262 2.47 4.23 -13.77
N HIS A 263 3.76 4.45 -13.54
CA HIS A 263 4.29 4.89 -12.25
C HIS A 263 3.65 6.19 -11.72
N PHE A 264 3.15 7.06 -12.59
CA PHE A 264 2.57 8.35 -12.20
C PHE A 264 1.06 8.29 -11.94
N GLY A 265 0.43 7.14 -12.18
CA GLY A 265 -1.00 6.96 -11.97
C GLY A 265 -1.68 6.10 -13.02
N TYR A 266 -2.97 6.32 -13.22
CA TYR A 266 -3.72 5.61 -14.25
C TYR A 266 -4.75 6.52 -14.94
N THR A 267 -5.06 6.17 -16.18
CA THR A 267 -5.97 6.89 -17.05
C THR A 267 -7.05 5.94 -17.54
N CYS A 268 -8.31 6.38 -17.51
CA CYS A 268 -9.50 5.58 -17.76
C CYS A 268 -10.23 6.04 -19.03
N TYR A 269 -10.60 5.08 -19.86
CA TYR A 269 -11.30 5.32 -21.12
C TYR A 269 -12.56 4.46 -21.22
N ILE A 270 -13.62 5.02 -21.79
CA ILE A 270 -14.83 4.30 -22.21
C ILE A 270 -15.01 4.50 -23.71
N ASN A 271 -15.03 3.40 -24.47
CA ASN A 271 -15.14 3.43 -25.93
C ASN A 271 -14.11 4.40 -26.57
N ASP A 272 -12.84 4.25 -26.15
CA ASP A 272 -11.67 5.07 -26.54
C ASP A 272 -11.75 6.56 -26.16
N LYS A 273 -12.80 6.98 -25.49
CA LYS A 273 -12.90 8.35 -24.97
C LYS A 273 -12.32 8.42 -23.56
N LEU A 274 -11.39 9.35 -23.33
CA LEU A 274 -10.88 9.67 -22.00
C LEU A 274 -12.04 10.15 -21.11
N VAL A 275 -12.20 9.51 -19.95
CA VAL A 275 -13.28 9.84 -19.01
C VAL A 275 -12.76 10.22 -17.63
N ASP A 276 -11.62 9.66 -17.22
CA ASP A 276 -11.09 9.92 -15.89
C ASP A 276 -9.58 9.68 -15.82
N GLN A 277 -8.94 10.23 -14.80
CA GLN A 277 -7.54 9.96 -14.51
C GLN A 277 -7.25 10.13 -13.02
N LYS A 278 -6.31 9.36 -12.50
CA LYS A 278 -5.77 9.50 -11.16
C LYS A 278 -4.27 9.66 -11.24
N ARG A 279 -3.73 10.74 -10.67
CA ARG A 279 -2.30 10.92 -10.49
C ARG A 279 -1.89 10.51 -9.08
N HIS A 280 -0.77 9.83 -8.98
CA HIS A 280 -0.17 9.52 -7.70
C HIS A 280 0.41 10.79 -7.06
N VAL A 281 0.30 10.86 -5.75
CA VAL A 281 1.00 11.89 -4.98
C VAL A 281 2.46 11.49 -4.93
N LEU A 282 3.33 12.34 -5.46
CA LEU A 282 4.77 12.11 -5.41
C LEU A 282 5.29 12.28 -3.98
N HIS A 283 6.35 11.58 -3.65
CA HIS A 283 7.05 11.69 -2.38
C HIS A 283 8.55 11.85 -2.63
N PRO A 284 9.29 12.51 -1.74
CA PRO A 284 10.72 12.64 -1.90
C PRO A 284 11.43 11.29 -1.75
N LEU A 285 12.45 11.04 -2.58
CA LEU A 285 13.32 9.86 -2.47
C LEU A 285 13.98 9.78 -1.10
N VAL A 286 14.47 10.90 -0.62
CA VAL A 286 15.00 11.05 0.73
C VAL A 286 14.13 12.04 1.49
N SER A 287 13.76 11.66 2.70
CA SER A 287 12.99 12.53 3.59
C SER A 287 13.79 12.82 4.84
N ALA A 288 13.88 14.09 5.24
CA ALA A 288 14.68 14.52 6.38
C ALA A 288 13.88 15.33 7.39
N VAL A 289 14.32 15.25 8.65
CA VAL A 289 13.94 16.13 9.76
C VAL A 289 15.18 16.38 10.59
N ALA A 290 15.40 17.62 10.97
CA ALA A 290 16.47 17.99 11.89
C ALA A 290 15.90 18.44 13.23
N VAL A 291 16.55 18.01 14.30
CA VAL A 291 16.27 18.46 15.67
C VAL A 291 17.58 18.80 16.35
N GLN A 292 17.54 19.62 17.38
CA GLN A 292 18.73 19.98 18.15
C GLN A 292 18.48 19.97 19.65
N ASP A 293 19.54 19.78 20.40
CA ASP A 293 19.64 20.13 21.81
C ASP A 293 20.76 21.15 22.03
N ARG A 294 21.19 21.35 23.27
CA ARG A 294 22.26 22.32 23.59
C ARG A 294 23.61 22.00 22.94
N GLU A 295 23.92 20.73 22.74
CA GLU A 295 25.24 20.25 22.36
C GLU A 295 25.31 19.67 20.94
N HIS A 296 24.16 19.23 20.40
CA HIS A 296 24.13 18.48 19.15
C HIS A 296 23.01 18.90 18.21
N VAL A 297 23.27 18.70 16.93
CA VAL A 297 22.26 18.63 15.86
C VAL A 297 22.06 17.14 15.51
N TYR A 298 20.81 16.73 15.37
CA TYR A 298 20.45 15.39 14.92
C TYR A 298 19.67 15.50 13.61
N LEU A 299 20.28 15.04 12.53
CA LEU A 299 19.61 14.93 11.24
C LEU A 299 19.08 13.50 11.07
N LYS A 300 17.78 13.36 10.91
CA LYS A 300 17.08 12.09 10.69
C LYS A 300 16.68 12.01 9.23
N ALA A 301 17.29 11.10 8.48
CA ALA A 301 17.04 10.95 7.06
C ALA A 301 16.59 9.52 6.73
N VAL A 302 15.62 9.40 5.85
CA VAL A 302 15.06 8.11 5.38
C VAL A 302 15.23 8.06 3.88
N ASN A 303 15.96 7.06 3.39
CA ASN A 303 16.05 6.73 1.98
C ASN A 303 15.08 5.57 1.68
N VAL A 304 14.07 5.84 0.85
CA VAL A 304 13.08 4.83 0.44
C VAL A 304 13.43 4.17 -0.89
N ASP A 305 14.46 4.67 -1.58
CA ASP A 305 14.92 4.14 -2.85
C ASP A 305 15.65 2.80 -2.69
N SER A 306 15.68 2.04 -3.76
CA SER A 306 16.43 0.78 -3.90
C SER A 306 17.93 0.99 -4.15
N HIS A 307 18.38 2.25 -4.30
CA HIS A 307 19.77 2.62 -4.54
C HIS A 307 20.30 3.51 -3.42
N ASP A 308 21.60 3.38 -3.20
CA ASP A 308 22.34 4.32 -2.36
C ASP A 308 22.36 5.68 -3.05
N LEU A 309 22.27 6.76 -2.29
CA LEU A 309 22.24 8.12 -2.82
C LEU A 309 23.27 8.99 -2.11
N ASP A 310 23.87 9.91 -2.85
CA ASP A 310 24.71 10.97 -2.26
C ASP A 310 23.84 12.21 -2.02
N ILE A 311 23.72 12.61 -0.75
CA ILE A 311 22.99 13.81 -0.36
C ILE A 311 23.95 14.87 0.16
N GLN A 312 23.80 16.10 -0.33
CA GLN A 312 24.53 17.22 0.20
C GLN A 312 23.79 17.83 1.38
N ILE A 313 24.47 17.93 2.51
CA ILE A 313 23.94 18.49 3.76
C ILE A 313 24.63 19.80 4.04
N LYS A 314 23.84 20.87 4.22
CA LYS A 314 24.33 22.19 4.58
C LYS A 314 23.68 22.63 5.89
N LEU A 315 24.51 23.11 6.83
CA LEU A 315 24.09 23.55 8.13
C LEU A 315 24.43 25.04 8.30
N ASP A 316 23.45 25.81 8.75
CA ASP A 316 23.61 27.26 8.98
C ASP A 316 24.30 27.57 10.31
N CYS A 317 24.62 26.55 11.11
CA CYS A 317 25.33 26.72 12.39
C CYS A 317 26.71 26.09 12.33
N SER A 318 27.64 26.60 13.14
CA SER A 318 28.96 26.01 13.28
C SER A 318 28.88 24.66 14.00
N VAL A 319 29.52 23.64 13.45
CA VAL A 319 29.54 22.28 14.00
C VAL A 319 30.95 21.69 13.92
N ASP A 320 31.21 20.69 14.75
CA ASP A 320 32.44 19.92 14.71
C ASP A 320 32.53 19.08 13.41
N GLN A 321 33.75 18.70 13.03
CA GLN A 321 33.99 17.84 11.87
C GLN A 321 33.74 16.35 12.15
N ASP A 322 33.75 15.96 13.41
CA ASP A 322 33.51 14.59 13.81
C ASP A 322 32.02 14.38 14.14
N GLY A 323 31.43 13.40 13.52
CA GLY A 323 30.04 13.03 13.73
C GLY A 323 29.86 11.52 13.85
N GLU A 324 28.70 11.14 14.28
CA GLU A 324 28.28 9.74 14.39
C GLU A 324 26.98 9.53 13.60
N VAL A 325 26.84 8.38 12.97
CA VAL A 325 25.56 7.97 12.37
C VAL A 325 25.13 6.63 12.92
N GLU A 326 23.86 6.52 13.29
CA GLU A 326 23.21 5.23 13.48
C GLU A 326 22.32 4.93 12.28
N ILE A 327 22.55 3.77 11.66
CA ILE A 327 21.91 3.34 10.42
C ILE A 327 21.12 2.08 10.69
N LEU A 328 19.84 2.10 10.38
CA LEU A 328 18.99 0.93 10.26
C LEU A 328 18.74 0.64 8.79
N GLN A 329 19.22 -0.49 8.29
CA GLN A 329 19.15 -0.89 6.89
C GLN A 329 18.77 -2.35 6.76
N GLY A 330 18.06 -2.73 5.71
CA GLY A 330 17.78 -4.11 5.34
C GLY A 330 17.02 -4.20 4.02
N ALA A 331 17.06 -5.37 3.39
CA ALA A 331 16.26 -5.63 2.21
C ALA A 331 14.75 -5.65 2.57
N LEU A 332 13.88 -5.29 1.61
CA LEU A 332 12.43 -5.15 1.84
C LEU A 332 11.75 -6.40 2.41
N GLN A 333 12.30 -7.58 2.10
CA GLN A 333 11.75 -8.87 2.55
C GLN A 333 12.40 -9.38 3.84
N GLU A 334 13.40 -8.67 4.37
CA GLU A 334 14.08 -9.10 5.58
C GLU A 334 13.29 -8.79 6.84
N VAL A 335 13.26 -9.76 7.74
CA VAL A 335 12.56 -9.67 9.01
C VAL A 335 13.40 -10.21 10.16
N ASN A 336 13.14 -9.73 11.36
CA ASN A 336 13.66 -10.31 12.58
C ASN A 336 12.82 -11.52 12.98
N SER A 337 13.45 -12.51 13.61
CA SER A 337 12.81 -13.73 14.09
C SER A 337 13.39 -14.15 15.45
N PHE A 338 12.85 -15.22 16.06
CA PHE A 338 13.43 -15.77 17.30
C PHE A 338 14.85 -16.29 17.07
N GLU A 339 15.14 -16.86 15.90
CA GLU A 339 16.48 -17.36 15.52
C GLU A 339 17.47 -16.23 15.24
N CYS A 340 16.96 -15.09 14.76
CA CYS A 340 17.78 -13.94 14.45
C CYS A 340 17.09 -12.62 14.83
N LYS A 341 17.12 -12.29 16.12
CA LYS A 341 16.37 -11.20 16.74
C LYS A 341 16.80 -9.81 16.29
N ASN A 342 18.05 -9.66 15.89
CA ASN A 342 18.70 -8.41 15.52
C ASN A 342 19.27 -8.43 14.09
N LYS A 343 18.68 -9.23 13.19
CA LYS A 343 19.09 -9.24 11.78
C LYS A 343 18.99 -7.85 11.17
N ILE A 344 17.89 -7.17 11.47
CA ILE A 344 17.67 -5.76 11.17
C ILE A 344 17.70 -5.00 12.49
N SER A 345 18.81 -4.29 12.73
CA SER A 345 19.02 -3.46 13.90
C SER A 345 19.93 -2.28 13.58
N ALA A 346 19.88 -1.21 14.36
CA ALA A 346 20.69 -0.03 14.11
C ALA A 346 22.19 -0.33 14.36
N MET A 347 23.02 0.09 13.42
CA MET A 347 24.47 0.02 13.49
C MET A 347 25.04 1.43 13.58
N LYS A 348 26.03 1.61 14.46
CA LYS A 348 26.71 2.90 14.68
C LYS A 348 28.01 2.96 13.89
N LYS A 349 28.28 4.12 13.25
CA LYS A 349 29.52 4.42 12.54
C LYS A 349 29.96 5.85 12.83
N GLU A 350 31.25 6.10 12.79
CA GLU A 350 31.82 7.45 12.76
C GLU A 350 31.80 7.99 11.33
N ILE A 351 31.55 9.27 11.18
CA ILE A 351 31.52 9.95 9.89
C ILE A 351 32.19 11.31 10.01
N ILE A 352 32.72 11.80 8.89
CA ILE A 352 33.22 13.18 8.78
C ILE A 352 32.06 14.06 8.38
N CYS A 353 31.81 15.08 9.17
CA CYS A 353 30.78 16.08 9.00
C CYS A 353 31.37 17.47 8.73
N GLY A 354 30.60 18.50 8.92
CA GLY A 354 30.94 19.89 8.81
C GLY A 354 29.71 20.72 8.43
N ASN A 355 29.91 22.00 8.17
CA ASN A 355 28.82 22.87 7.76
C ASN A 355 28.31 22.58 6.34
N ASP A 356 29.14 21.96 5.50
CA ASP A 356 28.79 21.54 4.13
C ASP A 356 29.53 20.24 3.82
N PHE A 357 28.78 19.12 3.71
CA PHE A 357 29.36 17.81 3.46
C PHE A 357 28.41 16.92 2.67
N VAL A 358 28.99 15.91 1.99
CA VAL A 358 28.23 14.88 1.30
C VAL A 358 28.10 13.66 2.21
N TYR A 359 26.88 13.18 2.36
CA TYR A 359 26.58 11.94 3.07
C TYR A 359 26.04 10.89 2.09
N HIS A 360 26.70 9.73 2.08
CA HIS A 360 26.25 8.57 1.30
C HIS A 360 25.18 7.81 2.09
N ILE A 361 23.89 8.05 1.75
CA ILE A 361 22.74 7.43 2.43
C ILE A 361 22.40 6.09 1.78
N PRO A 362 22.48 4.97 2.52
CA PRO A 362 22.22 3.65 1.95
C PRO A 362 20.78 3.47 1.48
N ALA A 363 20.57 2.56 0.51
CA ALA A 363 19.26 2.11 0.07
C ALA A 363 18.42 1.57 1.23
N HIS A 364 17.10 1.78 1.19
CA HIS A 364 16.13 1.27 2.16
C HIS A 364 16.58 1.45 3.62
N SER A 365 16.99 2.66 4.00
CA SER A 365 17.59 2.92 5.30
C SER A 365 16.93 4.07 6.07
N VAL A 366 17.00 3.95 7.39
CA VAL A 366 16.73 5.02 8.35
C VAL A 366 18.05 5.42 9.00
N ASN A 367 18.41 6.69 8.92
CA ASN A 367 19.68 7.20 9.37
C ASN A 367 19.47 8.32 10.38
N VAL A 368 20.22 8.30 11.48
CA VAL A 368 20.29 9.43 12.41
C VAL A 368 21.73 9.87 12.52
N ILE A 369 22.03 11.01 11.93
CA ILE A 369 23.34 11.66 11.99
C ILE A 369 23.36 12.59 13.21
N LYS A 370 24.30 12.38 14.11
CA LYS A 370 24.55 13.18 15.30
C LYS A 370 25.81 13.99 15.11
N ILE A 371 25.69 15.31 15.18
CA ILE A 371 26.80 16.25 14.96
C ILE A 371 26.90 17.15 16.18
N LYS A 372 28.09 17.33 16.70
CA LYS A 372 28.35 18.22 17.84
C LYS A 372 28.45 19.67 17.36
N LYS A 373 27.87 20.60 18.16
CA LYS A 373 27.96 22.06 17.91
C LYS A 373 29.26 22.64 18.39
#